data_b84204b4a19b0abee286e36ad0f93c0e
#
_entry.id   b84204b4a19b0abee286e36ad0f93c0e
#
_cell.length_a   1.000
_cell.length_b   1.000
_cell.length_c   1.000
_cell.angle_alpha   90.00
_cell.angle_beta   90.00
_cell.angle_gamma   90.00
#
_symmetry.space_group_name_H-M   'P 1'
#
loop_
_entity.id
_entity.type
_entity.pdbx_description
1 polymer ?
#
loop_
_entity_poly.entity_id
_entity_poly.type
_entity_poly.pdbx_seq_one_letter_code
_entity_poly.pdbx_strand_id
1 'polypeptide(L)'
;MPSRRKSLLFASAFFTSMCSFVIVCIVLATKNWVSSEITQSEENSSMKLIITYGLFQGVCSDKSGGISSPRTEFQVTDDLENTTMKTFNGVIIFLLVFTLLSSFLSSGFTCYNAISNPYQTFLGPIGVYTWNSISGICCLLNLILFAVNVEINKLSTELAIKQCNFFTDLEQTNTYGYSYWIMLLIIALNATTIIIIVFYQRAKYSKKKERERPLDSAPKDGILF
;
A
#
# COMPACT_ATOMS: atom_id res chain seq x y z
N MET A 1 -2.23 -35.24 11.87
CA MET A 1 -1.84 -33.90 12.36
C MET A 1 -1.31 -32.95 11.26
N PRO A 2 -1.46 -33.20 9.95
CA PRO A 2 -1.07 -32.20 8.92
C PRO A 2 -2.01 -30.98 8.86
N SER A 3 -3.23 -31.07 9.40
CA SER A 3 -4.23 -30.01 9.34
C SER A 3 -3.87 -28.76 10.19
N ARG A 4 -3.31 -28.93 11.39
CA ARG A 4 -2.99 -27.82 12.29
C ARG A 4 -1.92 -26.86 11.71
N ARG A 5 -0.86 -27.40 11.11
CA ARG A 5 0.19 -26.55 10.49
C ARG A 5 -0.31 -25.79 9.27
N LYS A 6 -1.19 -26.41 8.44
CA LYS A 6 -1.84 -25.73 7.33
C LYS A 6 -2.69 -24.56 7.84
N SER A 7 -3.57 -24.85 8.80
CA SER A 7 -4.45 -23.83 9.36
C SER A 7 -3.67 -22.68 10.01
N LEU A 8 -2.61 -22.95 10.75
CA LEU A 8 -1.77 -21.91 11.36
C LEU A 8 -1.09 -21.02 10.31
N LEU A 9 -0.52 -21.59 9.24
CA LEU A 9 0.14 -20.82 8.18
C LEU A 9 -0.86 -19.96 7.40
N PHE A 10 -2.03 -20.49 7.07
CA PHE A 10 -3.07 -19.68 6.42
C PHE A 10 -3.70 -18.66 7.37
N ALA A 11 -3.83 -18.95 8.65
CA ALA A 11 -4.29 -17.98 9.65
C ALA A 11 -3.28 -16.83 9.81
N SER A 12 -1.97 -17.10 9.87
CA SER A 12 -0.96 -16.04 9.91
C SER A 12 -0.95 -15.20 8.62
N ALA A 13 -1.11 -15.84 7.46
CA ALA A 13 -1.26 -15.13 6.17
C ALA A 13 -2.56 -14.29 6.13
N PHE A 14 -3.63 -14.74 6.74
CA PHE A 14 -4.87 -13.96 6.89
C PHE A 14 -4.63 -12.70 7.72
N PHE A 15 -3.96 -12.82 8.87
CA PHE A 15 -3.67 -11.66 9.71
C PHE A 15 -2.81 -10.63 8.99
N THR A 16 -1.76 -11.04 8.26
CA THR A 16 -0.92 -10.11 7.50
C THR A 16 -1.68 -9.43 6.37
N SER A 17 -2.52 -10.15 5.63
CA SER A 17 -3.37 -9.57 4.58
C SER A 17 -4.44 -8.62 5.16
N MET A 18 -5.01 -8.95 6.31
CA MET A 18 -6.00 -8.11 6.98
C MET A 18 -5.36 -6.82 7.51
N CYS A 19 -4.16 -6.90 8.07
CA CYS A 19 -3.38 -5.72 8.45
C CYS A 19 -3.10 -4.83 7.23
N SER A 20 -2.70 -5.42 6.10
CA SER A 20 -2.50 -4.68 4.85
C SER A 20 -3.77 -3.96 4.41
N PHE A 21 -4.92 -4.63 4.43
CA PHE A 21 -6.22 -4.02 4.10
C PHE A 21 -6.55 -2.83 4.99
N VAL A 22 -6.41 -2.97 6.31
CA VAL A 22 -6.69 -1.88 7.27
C VAL A 22 -5.75 -0.69 7.04
N ILE A 23 -4.47 -0.94 6.77
CA ILE A 23 -3.50 0.13 6.49
C ILE A 23 -3.85 0.86 5.20
N VAL A 24 -4.29 0.17 4.14
CA VAL A 24 -4.74 0.84 2.90
C VAL A 24 -5.94 1.75 3.18
N CYS A 25 -6.89 1.33 4.01
CA CYS A 25 -8.01 2.17 4.42
C CYS A 25 -7.53 3.45 5.15
N ILE A 26 -6.56 3.32 6.06
CA ILE A 26 -5.98 4.46 6.78
C ILE A 26 -5.28 5.40 5.80
N VAL A 27 -4.47 4.86 4.89
CA VAL A 27 -3.75 5.65 3.88
C VAL A 27 -4.70 6.45 3.00
N LEU A 28 -5.81 5.84 2.56
CA LEU A 28 -6.85 6.53 1.77
C LEU A 28 -7.53 7.67 2.55
N ALA A 29 -7.76 7.47 3.85
CA ALA A 29 -8.51 8.43 4.68
C ALA A 29 -7.66 9.58 5.21
N THR A 30 -6.34 9.51 5.16
CA THR A 30 -5.45 10.48 5.80
C THR A 30 -5.08 11.65 4.90
N LYS A 31 -4.92 12.83 5.51
CA LYS A 31 -4.50 14.07 4.84
C LYS A 31 -2.98 14.29 4.83
N ASN A 32 -2.20 13.46 5.52
CA ASN A 32 -0.78 13.69 5.78
C ASN A 32 0.12 12.89 4.82
N TRP A 33 -0.08 13.09 3.53
CA TRP A 33 0.78 12.49 2.49
C TRP A 33 2.00 13.33 2.20
N VAL A 34 1.81 14.64 2.10
CA VAL A 34 2.86 15.63 1.88
C VAL A 34 2.57 16.87 2.71
N SER A 35 3.61 17.46 3.26
CA SER A 35 3.63 18.80 3.82
C SER A 35 4.66 19.63 3.05
N SER A 36 4.21 20.68 2.38
CA SER A 36 5.09 21.55 1.59
C SER A 36 5.17 22.91 2.25
N GLU A 37 6.39 23.37 2.50
CA GLU A 37 6.67 24.75 2.87
C GLU A 37 6.91 25.55 1.59
N ILE A 38 6.12 26.58 1.40
CA ILE A 38 6.17 27.45 0.23
C ILE A 38 6.55 28.84 0.72
N THR A 39 7.65 29.38 0.20
CA THR A 39 8.16 30.70 0.56
C THR A 39 8.01 31.60 -0.66
N GLN A 40 7.36 32.72 -0.47
CA GLN A 40 7.33 33.83 -1.43
C GLN A 40 8.29 34.90 -0.95
N SER A 41 9.31 35.21 -1.78
CA SER A 41 10.25 36.29 -1.53
C SER A 41 9.74 37.57 -2.18
N GLU A 42 9.21 38.50 -1.42
CA GLU A 42 9.02 39.89 -1.85
C GLU A 42 10.12 40.77 -1.25
N GLU A 43 10.48 41.86 -1.94
CA GLU A 43 11.63 42.75 -1.63
C GLU A 43 11.74 43.22 -0.16
N ASN A 44 10.66 43.11 0.64
CA ASN A 44 10.66 43.51 2.06
C ASN A 44 9.96 42.55 3.04
N SER A 45 9.41 41.42 2.58
CA SER A 45 8.75 40.44 3.46
C SER A 45 8.78 39.03 2.88
N SER A 46 9.15 38.05 3.68
CA SER A 46 9.03 36.65 3.31
C SER A 46 7.75 36.09 3.91
N MET A 47 6.75 35.83 3.09
CA MET A 47 5.57 35.07 3.50
C MET A 47 5.86 33.58 3.42
N LYS A 48 5.58 32.82 4.49
CA LYS A 48 5.73 31.39 4.54
C LYS A 48 4.37 30.71 4.70
N LEU A 49 4.05 29.84 3.78
CA LEU A 49 2.85 29.02 3.78
C LEU A 49 3.21 27.56 4.00
N ILE A 50 2.47 26.88 4.85
CA ILE A 50 2.50 25.42 4.95
C ILE A 50 1.21 24.87 4.38
N ILE A 51 1.34 24.04 3.35
CA ILE A 51 0.25 23.28 2.79
C ILE A 51 0.45 21.79 3.11
N THR A 52 -0.53 21.19 3.78
CA THR A 52 -0.51 19.74 4.07
C THR A 52 -1.71 19.11 3.40
N TYR A 53 -1.47 18.12 2.56
CA TYR A 53 -2.55 17.48 1.81
C TYR A 53 -2.36 15.97 1.65
N GLY A 54 -3.49 15.31 1.40
CA GLY A 54 -3.58 13.91 1.02
C GLY A 54 -4.12 13.79 -0.40
N LEU A 55 -4.80 12.69 -0.69
CA LEU A 55 -5.38 12.44 -2.02
C LEU A 55 -6.67 13.22 -2.27
N PHE A 56 -7.47 13.42 -1.23
CA PHE A 56 -8.80 14.03 -1.33
C PHE A 56 -8.86 15.43 -0.73
N GLN A 57 -8.19 15.64 0.38
CA GLN A 57 -8.29 16.86 1.16
C GLN A 57 -6.94 17.42 1.57
N GLY A 58 -6.86 18.73 1.68
CA GLY A 58 -5.70 19.45 2.15
C GLY A 58 -6.08 20.60 3.09
N VAL A 59 -5.05 21.17 3.71
CA VAL A 59 -5.15 22.28 4.65
C VAL A 59 -4.04 23.27 4.36
N CYS A 60 -4.41 24.55 4.18
CA CYS A 60 -3.47 25.68 4.16
C CYS A 60 -3.30 26.24 5.58
N SER A 61 -2.06 26.54 5.95
CA SER A 61 -1.72 27.21 7.21
C SER A 61 -0.68 28.29 6.94
N ASP A 62 -1.01 29.54 7.19
CA ASP A 62 -0.10 30.67 7.06
C ASP A 62 0.80 30.79 8.31
N LYS A 63 2.09 30.98 8.11
CA LYS A 63 3.08 31.25 9.18
C LYS A 63 3.61 32.68 9.14
N SER A 64 2.84 33.64 8.66
CA SER A 64 3.25 35.03 8.67
C SER A 64 3.22 35.60 10.09
N GLY A 65 4.37 36.04 10.61
CA GLY A 65 4.48 36.87 11.83
C GLY A 65 4.14 36.20 13.15
N GLY A 66 4.22 34.88 13.29
CA GLY A 66 4.03 34.18 14.59
C GLY A 66 2.58 34.00 15.04
N ILE A 67 1.62 34.46 14.26
CA ILE A 67 0.18 34.26 14.47
C ILE A 67 -0.28 33.24 13.41
N SER A 68 -0.72 32.07 13.84
CA SER A 68 -1.31 31.09 12.93
C SER A 68 -2.67 31.59 12.47
N SER A 69 -2.81 31.91 11.18
CA SER A 69 -4.11 32.14 10.57
C SER A 69 -5.03 30.92 10.67
N PRO A 70 -6.35 31.09 10.57
CA PRO A 70 -7.28 29.98 10.55
C PRO A 70 -6.92 29.02 9.39
N ARG A 71 -6.90 27.73 9.69
CA ARG A 71 -6.65 26.67 8.70
C ARG A 71 -7.80 26.65 7.70
N THR A 72 -7.49 26.86 6.43
CA THR A 72 -8.46 26.71 5.34
C THR A 72 -8.38 25.29 4.81
N GLU A 73 -9.46 24.54 4.88
CA GLU A 73 -9.57 23.21 4.29
C GLU A 73 -10.02 23.31 2.82
N PHE A 74 -9.45 22.49 1.96
CA PHE A 74 -9.78 22.44 0.54
C PHE A 74 -9.83 21.01 0.01
N GLN A 75 -10.46 20.82 -1.14
CA GLN A 75 -10.53 19.52 -1.83
C GLN A 75 -9.51 19.48 -2.96
N VAL A 76 -8.61 18.49 -2.93
CA VAL A 76 -7.51 18.37 -3.90
C VAL A 76 -8.02 18.06 -5.31
N THR A 77 -9.04 17.21 -5.43
CA THR A 77 -9.49 16.69 -6.75
C THR A 77 -10.34 17.67 -7.54
N ASP A 78 -11.18 18.45 -6.85
CA ASP A 78 -12.14 19.34 -7.50
C ASP A 78 -11.47 20.60 -8.02
N ASP A 79 -10.43 21.06 -7.36
CA ASP A 79 -9.80 22.34 -7.57
C ASP A 79 -8.59 22.30 -8.53
N LEU A 80 -8.21 21.11 -9.00
CA LEU A 80 -7.15 20.93 -10.00
C LEU A 80 -7.69 21.26 -11.41
N GLU A 81 -7.24 22.38 -11.98
CA GLU A 81 -7.52 22.73 -13.37
C GLU A 81 -6.57 22.02 -14.35
N ASN A 82 -5.33 21.77 -13.94
CA ASN A 82 -4.36 21.11 -14.80
C ASN A 82 -4.78 19.65 -15.03
N THR A 83 -5.20 19.35 -16.26
CA THR A 83 -5.67 18.03 -16.66
C THR A 83 -4.66 16.92 -16.36
N THR A 84 -3.37 17.21 -16.50
CA THR A 84 -2.30 16.23 -16.22
C THR A 84 -2.26 15.86 -14.74
N MET A 85 -2.19 16.84 -13.85
CA MET A 85 -2.15 16.60 -12.39
C MET A 85 -3.42 15.90 -11.89
N LYS A 86 -4.57 16.32 -12.41
CA LYS A 86 -5.87 15.69 -12.11
C LYS A 86 -5.90 14.23 -12.55
N THR A 87 -5.37 13.93 -13.73
CA THR A 87 -5.28 12.56 -14.25
C THR A 87 -4.34 11.71 -13.39
N PHE A 88 -3.16 12.22 -13.02
CA PHE A 88 -2.24 11.51 -12.12
C PHE A 88 -2.91 11.21 -10.77
N ASN A 89 -3.59 12.19 -10.17
CA ASN A 89 -4.30 11.99 -8.91
C ASN A 89 -5.41 10.94 -9.03
N GLY A 90 -6.18 10.98 -10.12
CA GLY A 90 -7.21 9.99 -10.43
C GLY A 90 -6.64 8.57 -10.59
N VAL A 91 -5.52 8.41 -11.29
CA VAL A 91 -4.84 7.12 -11.46
C VAL A 91 -4.32 6.60 -10.12
N ILE A 92 -3.74 7.45 -9.28
CA ILE A 92 -3.27 7.09 -7.94
C ILE A 92 -4.42 6.57 -7.07
N ILE A 93 -5.54 7.29 -7.05
CA ILE A 93 -6.75 6.88 -6.32
C ILE A 93 -7.26 5.53 -6.85
N PHE A 94 -7.35 5.37 -8.17
CA PHE A 94 -7.79 4.12 -8.78
C PHE A 94 -6.91 2.93 -8.39
N LEU A 95 -5.58 3.08 -8.46
CA LEU A 95 -4.63 2.04 -8.08
C LEU A 95 -4.72 1.70 -6.58
N LEU A 96 -4.97 2.69 -5.71
CA LEU A 96 -5.16 2.43 -4.27
C LEU A 96 -6.47 1.69 -3.98
N VAL A 97 -7.56 2.05 -4.66
CA VAL A 97 -8.83 1.31 -4.56
C VAL A 97 -8.62 -0.12 -5.06
N PHE A 98 -7.87 -0.31 -6.14
CA PHE A 98 -7.55 -1.64 -6.65
C PHE A 98 -6.65 -2.43 -5.67
N THR A 99 -5.70 -1.78 -5.01
CA THR A 99 -4.90 -2.36 -3.91
C THR A 99 -5.79 -2.79 -2.74
N LEU A 100 -6.78 -1.97 -2.39
CA LEU A 100 -7.77 -2.29 -1.34
C LEU A 100 -8.56 -3.55 -1.67
N LEU A 101 -9.11 -3.63 -2.88
CA LEU A 101 -9.84 -4.79 -3.36
C LEU A 101 -8.97 -6.05 -3.40
N SER A 102 -7.73 -5.92 -3.87
CA SER A 102 -6.78 -7.03 -3.92
C SER A 102 -6.43 -7.57 -2.54
N SER A 103 -6.22 -6.68 -1.55
CA SER A 103 -5.97 -7.06 -0.16
C SER A 103 -7.18 -7.72 0.50
N PHE A 104 -8.38 -7.23 0.19
CA PHE A 104 -9.64 -7.84 0.64
C PHE A 104 -9.81 -9.27 0.09
N LEU A 105 -9.60 -9.45 -1.21
CA LEU A 105 -9.69 -10.77 -1.85
C LEU A 105 -8.63 -11.73 -1.30
N SER A 106 -7.39 -11.24 -1.11
CA SER A 106 -6.33 -12.04 -0.50
C SER A 106 -6.69 -12.50 0.91
N SER A 107 -7.24 -11.61 1.74
CA SER A 107 -7.70 -11.96 3.10
C SER A 107 -8.85 -12.97 3.06
N GLY A 108 -9.79 -12.83 2.14
CA GLY A 108 -10.89 -13.78 1.93
C GLY A 108 -10.39 -15.18 1.54
N PHE A 109 -9.45 -15.26 0.58
CA PHE A 109 -8.89 -16.55 0.17
C PHE A 109 -8.04 -17.20 1.27
N THR A 110 -7.27 -16.43 2.02
CA THR A 110 -6.48 -16.97 3.15
C THR A 110 -7.38 -17.47 4.28
N CYS A 111 -8.44 -16.74 4.60
CA CYS A 111 -9.44 -17.14 5.58
C CYS A 111 -10.15 -18.44 5.17
N TYR A 112 -10.65 -18.49 3.93
CA TYR A 112 -11.32 -19.68 3.41
C TYR A 112 -10.40 -20.90 3.43
N ASN A 113 -9.14 -20.76 3.00
CA ASN A 113 -8.16 -21.84 3.00
C ASN A 113 -7.70 -22.26 4.40
N ALA A 114 -7.80 -21.36 5.42
CA ALA A 114 -7.53 -21.70 6.80
C ALA A 114 -8.57 -22.65 7.41
N ILE A 115 -9.83 -22.46 7.02
CA ILE A 115 -11.00 -23.17 7.58
C ILE A 115 -11.33 -24.43 6.75
N SER A 116 -11.13 -24.39 5.42
CA SER A 116 -11.53 -25.46 4.51
C SER A 116 -10.74 -26.75 4.69
N ASN A 117 -11.38 -27.87 4.32
CA ASN A 117 -10.81 -29.21 4.38
C ASN A 117 -9.45 -29.29 3.68
N PRO A 118 -8.49 -30.11 4.20
CA PRO A 118 -7.13 -30.19 3.67
C PRO A 118 -7.03 -30.65 2.21
N TYR A 119 -8.09 -31.21 1.65
CA TYR A 119 -8.12 -31.73 0.29
C TYR A 119 -8.73 -30.78 -0.75
N GLN A 120 -9.54 -29.81 -0.31
CA GLN A 120 -10.16 -28.81 -1.19
C GLN A 120 -9.53 -27.45 -0.95
N THR A 121 -8.74 -26.97 -1.90
CA THR A 121 -8.22 -25.59 -1.89
C THR A 121 -8.83 -24.86 -3.09
N PHE A 122 -9.82 -24.00 -2.81
CA PHE A 122 -10.36 -23.11 -3.83
C PHE A 122 -9.33 -22.00 -4.15
N LEU A 123 -8.87 -21.95 -5.38
CA LEU A 123 -7.75 -21.10 -5.82
C LEU A 123 -6.44 -21.26 -5.02
N GLY A 124 -6.43 -21.95 -3.89
CA GLY A 124 -5.26 -22.34 -3.10
C GLY A 124 -4.20 -21.24 -2.90
N PRO A 125 -2.92 -21.64 -2.82
CA PRO A 125 -1.79 -20.73 -2.70
C PRO A 125 -1.64 -19.78 -3.89
N ILE A 126 -2.03 -20.18 -5.09
CA ILE A 126 -1.89 -19.38 -6.31
C ILE A 126 -2.71 -18.10 -6.23
N GLY A 127 -3.96 -18.18 -5.78
CA GLY A 127 -4.80 -17.00 -5.60
C GLY A 127 -4.21 -15.99 -4.62
N VAL A 128 -3.64 -16.48 -3.51
CA VAL A 128 -2.98 -15.62 -2.52
C VAL A 128 -1.75 -14.94 -3.12
N TYR A 129 -0.91 -15.66 -3.88
CA TYR A 129 0.24 -15.05 -4.56
C TYR A 129 -0.17 -13.97 -5.53
N THR A 130 -1.15 -14.26 -6.41
CA THR A 130 -1.59 -13.34 -7.44
C THR A 130 -2.08 -12.03 -6.83
N TRP A 131 -3.00 -12.10 -5.85
CA TRP A 131 -3.59 -10.90 -5.27
C TRP A 131 -2.60 -10.09 -4.44
N ASN A 132 -1.72 -10.73 -3.66
CA ASN A 132 -0.69 -10.00 -2.91
C ASN A 132 0.39 -9.39 -3.83
N SER A 133 0.76 -10.07 -4.92
CA SER A 133 1.69 -9.51 -5.91
C SER A 133 1.10 -8.30 -6.61
N ILE A 134 -0.15 -8.37 -7.05
CA ILE A 134 -0.88 -7.25 -7.66
C ILE A 134 -0.95 -6.08 -6.68
N SER A 135 -1.37 -6.32 -5.43
CA SER A 135 -1.43 -5.30 -4.38
C SER A 135 -0.08 -4.63 -4.15
N GLY A 136 1.00 -5.40 -4.06
CA GLY A 136 2.36 -4.88 -3.87
C GLY A 136 2.84 -4.03 -5.05
N ILE A 137 2.60 -4.47 -6.29
CA ILE A 137 2.96 -3.73 -7.51
C ILE A 137 2.16 -2.44 -7.61
N CYS A 138 0.85 -2.48 -7.40
CA CYS A 138 0.01 -1.27 -7.42
C CYS A 138 0.44 -0.27 -6.35
N CYS A 139 0.78 -0.73 -5.15
CA CYS A 139 1.26 0.12 -4.07
C CYS A 139 2.62 0.78 -4.42
N LEU A 140 3.54 0.03 -5.04
CA LEU A 140 4.82 0.56 -5.51
C LEU A 140 4.62 1.62 -6.62
N LEU A 141 3.73 1.36 -7.59
CA LEU A 141 3.39 2.32 -8.63
C LEU A 141 2.78 3.60 -8.03
N ASN A 142 1.94 3.48 -7.01
CA ASN A 142 1.38 4.64 -6.31
C ASN A 142 2.45 5.51 -5.66
N LEU A 143 3.45 4.92 -5.00
CA LEU A 143 4.58 5.67 -4.42
C LEU A 143 5.32 6.48 -5.49
N ILE A 144 5.60 5.87 -6.62
CA ILE A 144 6.32 6.51 -7.72
C ILE A 144 5.46 7.61 -8.36
N LEU A 145 4.21 7.31 -8.71
CA LEU A 145 3.33 8.26 -9.38
C LEU A 145 3.01 9.47 -8.50
N PHE A 146 2.84 9.26 -7.19
CA PHE A 146 2.61 10.36 -6.27
C PHE A 146 3.84 11.26 -6.15
N ALA A 147 5.05 10.69 -6.02
CA ALA A 147 6.28 11.47 -6.00
C ALA A 147 6.49 12.26 -7.30
N VAL A 148 6.22 11.65 -8.46
CA VAL A 148 6.27 12.32 -9.77
C VAL A 148 5.28 13.48 -9.82
N ASN A 149 4.06 13.29 -9.33
CA ASN A 149 3.04 14.35 -9.34
C ASN A 149 3.41 15.53 -8.43
N VAL A 150 4.05 15.26 -7.29
CA VAL A 150 4.48 16.30 -6.34
C VAL A 150 5.72 17.04 -6.84
N GLU A 151 6.75 16.32 -7.30
CA GLU A 151 8.07 16.92 -7.62
C GLU A 151 8.13 17.44 -9.06
N ILE A 152 7.68 16.65 -10.03
CA ILE A 152 7.79 17.01 -11.45
C ILE A 152 6.64 17.90 -11.89
N ASN A 153 5.42 17.54 -11.55
CA ASN A 153 4.25 18.34 -11.91
C ASN A 153 4.03 19.53 -10.97
N LYS A 154 4.79 19.63 -9.86
CA LYS A 154 4.68 20.71 -8.87
C LYS A 154 3.27 20.89 -8.31
N LEU A 155 2.63 19.77 -7.96
CA LEU A 155 1.27 19.74 -7.42
C LEU A 155 1.08 20.70 -6.22
N SER A 156 2.06 20.76 -5.31
CA SER A 156 2.01 21.63 -4.13
C SER A 156 1.93 23.10 -4.49
N THR A 157 2.66 23.54 -5.53
CA THR A 157 2.66 24.92 -6.00
C THR A 157 1.31 25.30 -6.60
N GLU A 158 0.73 24.42 -7.44
CA GLU A 158 -0.57 24.70 -8.05
C GLU A 158 -1.68 24.81 -7.00
N LEU A 159 -1.68 23.90 -6.01
CA LEU A 159 -2.64 23.95 -4.90
C LEU A 159 -2.46 25.22 -4.06
N ALA A 160 -1.23 25.68 -3.82
CA ALA A 160 -0.98 26.91 -3.08
C ALA A 160 -1.50 28.15 -3.80
N ILE A 161 -1.25 28.26 -5.11
CA ILE A 161 -1.72 29.38 -5.91
C ILE A 161 -3.25 29.46 -5.92
N LYS A 162 -3.92 28.33 -6.09
CA LYS A 162 -5.39 28.31 -6.23
C LYS A 162 -6.15 28.39 -4.92
N GLN A 163 -5.68 27.68 -3.90
CA GLN A 163 -6.41 27.51 -2.65
C GLN A 163 -6.00 28.48 -1.57
N CYS A 164 -4.76 28.96 -1.63
CA CYS A 164 -4.20 29.82 -0.59
C CYS A 164 -3.93 31.25 -1.09
N ASN A 165 -4.37 31.62 -2.31
CA ASN A 165 -4.20 32.94 -2.94
C ASN A 165 -2.74 33.43 -2.98
N PHE A 166 -1.80 32.52 -3.22
CA PHE A 166 -0.39 32.85 -3.39
C PHE A 166 -0.10 33.19 -4.86
N PHE A 167 0.88 34.08 -5.09
CA PHE A 167 1.28 34.54 -6.42
C PHE A 167 2.46 33.73 -6.98
N THR A 168 2.83 33.97 -8.23
CA THR A 168 3.92 33.30 -8.96
C THR A 168 5.31 33.60 -8.37
N ASP A 169 6.28 32.73 -8.62
CA ASP A 169 7.66 32.71 -8.10
C ASP A 169 7.79 32.19 -6.65
N LEU A 170 7.46 30.91 -6.52
CA LEU A 170 7.43 30.21 -5.26
C LEU A 170 8.57 29.19 -5.15
N GLU A 171 9.39 29.30 -4.11
CA GLU A 171 10.28 28.22 -3.70
C GLU A 171 9.49 27.21 -2.84
N GLN A 172 9.47 25.94 -3.27
CA GLN A 172 8.81 24.89 -2.52
C GLN A 172 9.82 23.89 -1.93
N THR A 173 9.58 23.49 -0.70
CA THR A 173 10.28 22.38 -0.04
C THR A 173 9.26 21.34 0.39
N ASN A 174 9.31 20.14 -0.21
CA ASN A 174 8.36 19.07 0.06
C ASN A 174 8.90 18.12 1.12
N THR A 175 8.06 17.77 2.09
CA THR A 175 8.34 16.75 3.10
C THR A 175 7.24 15.69 3.07
N TYR A 176 7.62 14.45 2.78
CA TYR A 176 6.66 13.34 2.73
C TYR A 176 6.22 12.94 4.13
N GLY A 177 4.92 12.92 4.34
CA GLY A 177 4.28 12.59 5.60
C GLY A 177 4.20 11.08 5.87
N TYR A 178 3.69 10.74 7.04
CA TYR A 178 3.62 9.34 7.48
C TYR A 178 2.74 8.47 6.57
N SER A 179 1.71 9.01 5.95
CA SER A 179 0.81 8.26 5.06
C SER A 179 1.53 7.74 3.81
N TYR A 180 2.49 8.53 3.29
CA TYR A 180 3.35 8.10 2.19
C TYR A 180 4.27 6.96 2.61
N TRP A 181 4.96 7.09 3.73
CA TRP A 181 5.92 6.08 4.20
C TRP A 181 5.26 4.78 4.67
N ILE A 182 4.04 4.86 5.21
CA ILE A 182 3.26 3.68 5.62
C ILE A 182 2.92 2.77 4.43
N MET A 183 2.91 3.27 3.20
CA MET A 183 2.75 2.44 2.00
C MET A 183 3.87 1.40 1.84
N LEU A 184 5.10 1.69 2.29
CA LEU A 184 6.17 0.69 2.33
C LEU A 184 5.84 -0.48 3.25
N LEU A 185 5.12 -0.22 4.35
CA LEU A 185 4.65 -1.28 5.24
C LEU A 185 3.62 -2.19 4.56
N ILE A 186 2.75 -1.66 3.69
CA ILE A 186 1.82 -2.46 2.89
C ILE A 186 2.59 -3.43 1.99
N ILE A 187 3.62 -2.94 1.30
CA ILE A 187 4.48 -3.77 0.44
C ILE A 187 5.17 -4.87 1.26
N ALA A 188 5.71 -4.52 2.44
CA ALA A 188 6.35 -5.48 3.33
C ALA A 188 5.37 -6.55 3.85
N LEU A 189 4.14 -6.18 4.19
CA LEU A 189 3.10 -7.12 4.62
C LEU A 189 2.67 -8.06 3.49
N ASN A 190 2.51 -7.55 2.26
CA ASN A 190 2.21 -8.37 1.09
C ASN A 190 3.34 -9.37 0.80
N ALA A 191 4.61 -8.93 0.87
CA ALA A 191 5.76 -9.79 0.73
C ALA A 191 5.81 -10.87 1.83
N THR A 192 5.54 -10.50 3.07
CA THR A 192 5.48 -11.43 4.21
C THR A 192 4.39 -12.48 4.00
N THR A 193 3.21 -12.09 3.53
CA THR A 193 2.12 -13.02 3.20
C THR A 193 2.56 -14.03 2.14
N ILE A 194 3.22 -13.57 1.07
CA ILE A 194 3.75 -14.43 0.01
C ILE A 194 4.77 -15.42 0.60
N ILE A 195 5.71 -14.95 1.42
CA ILE A 195 6.74 -15.78 2.05
C ILE A 195 6.11 -16.89 2.91
N ILE A 196 5.12 -16.56 3.73
CA ILE A 196 4.39 -17.54 4.57
C ILE A 196 3.81 -18.66 3.69
N ILE A 197 3.17 -18.31 2.58
CA ILE A 197 2.55 -19.28 1.69
C ILE A 197 3.59 -20.09 0.90
N VAL A 198 4.74 -19.49 0.54
CA VAL A 198 5.88 -20.24 -0.04
C VAL A 198 6.37 -21.33 0.91
N PHE A 199 6.53 -21.01 2.20
CA PHE A 199 6.90 -22.02 3.20
C PHE A 199 5.87 -23.15 3.30
N TYR A 200 4.58 -22.81 3.23
CA TYR A 200 3.53 -23.83 3.19
C TYR A 200 3.65 -24.74 1.96
N GLN A 201 3.86 -24.17 0.76
CA GLN A 201 4.02 -24.96 -0.45
C GLN A 201 5.25 -25.86 -0.42
N ARG A 202 6.40 -25.36 0.01
CA ARG A 202 7.63 -26.14 0.14
C ARG A 202 7.43 -27.32 1.11
N ALA A 203 6.82 -27.08 2.26
CA ALA A 203 6.53 -28.12 3.23
C ALA A 203 5.56 -29.19 2.68
N LYS A 204 4.55 -28.77 1.89
CA LYS A 204 3.62 -29.70 1.20
C LYS A 204 4.34 -30.55 0.16
N TYR A 205 5.19 -29.91 -0.66
CA TYR A 205 5.93 -30.60 -1.73
C TYR A 205 6.96 -31.61 -1.16
N SER A 206 7.69 -31.25 -0.12
CA SER A 206 8.64 -32.14 0.57
C SER A 206 7.96 -33.42 1.08
N LYS A 207 6.80 -33.26 1.73
CA LYS A 207 6.02 -34.40 2.22
C LYS A 207 5.44 -35.28 1.10
N LYS A 208 5.08 -34.67 -0.05
CA LYS A 208 4.63 -35.44 -1.21
C LYS A 208 5.77 -36.30 -1.77
N LYS A 209 6.95 -35.72 -1.93
CA LYS A 209 8.16 -36.42 -2.42
C LYS A 209 8.58 -37.53 -1.47
N GLU A 210 8.44 -37.36 -0.15
CA GLU A 210 8.75 -38.37 0.85
C GLU A 210 7.80 -39.59 0.75
N ARG A 211 6.51 -39.35 0.46
CA ARG A 211 5.51 -40.43 0.24
C ARG A 211 5.66 -41.15 -1.09
N GLU A 212 6.21 -40.46 -2.10
CA GLU A 212 6.44 -41.02 -3.45
C GLU A 212 7.80 -41.75 -3.59
N ARG A 213 8.66 -41.71 -2.56
CA ARG A 213 9.85 -42.55 -2.53
C ARG A 213 9.40 -44.02 -2.51
N PRO A 214 9.77 -44.84 -3.54
CA PRO A 214 9.41 -46.24 -3.55
C PRO A 214 10.01 -46.92 -2.31
N LEU A 215 9.33 -47.91 -1.79
CA LEU A 215 9.81 -48.86 -0.77
C LEU A 215 10.96 -49.76 -1.32
N ASP A 216 11.86 -49.17 -2.10
CA ASP A 216 13.03 -49.84 -2.66
C ASP A 216 14.10 -50.23 -1.63
N SER A 217 13.87 -49.90 -0.36
CA SER A 217 14.72 -50.30 0.77
C SER A 217 14.08 -51.35 1.67
N ALA A 218 13.03 -52.03 1.21
CA ALA A 218 12.66 -53.27 1.89
C ALA A 218 13.76 -54.29 1.60
N PRO A 219 14.43 -54.86 2.64
CA PRO A 219 15.44 -55.90 2.40
C PRO A 219 14.76 -57.07 1.64
N LYS A 220 15.31 -57.41 0.50
CA LYS A 220 14.88 -58.58 -0.30
C LYS A 220 15.19 -59.91 0.38
N ASP A 221 15.67 -59.87 1.60
CA ASP A 221 16.02 -61.06 2.38
C ASP A 221 14.94 -61.35 3.42
N GLY A 222 13.92 -62.09 3.02
CA GLY A 222 12.85 -62.44 3.95
C GLY A 222 11.78 -63.37 3.41
N ILE A 223 12.06 -64.08 2.33
CA ILE A 223 11.21 -65.23 1.98
C ILE A 223 12.12 -66.43 1.82
N LEU A 224 12.47 -67.03 2.92
CA LEU A 224 12.86 -68.44 2.97
C LEU A 224 12.14 -69.07 4.15
N PHE A 225 11.23 -69.97 3.76
CA PHE A 225 10.47 -70.97 4.51
C PHE A 225 9.18 -70.48 5.19
#